data_d16a6e11a6f35c84809db3b884faa154
#
_entry.id   d16a6e11a6f35c84809db3b884faa154
#
_cell.length_a   1.000
_cell.length_b   1.000
_cell.length_c   1.000
_cell.angle_alpha   90.00
_cell.angle_beta   90.00
_cell.angle_gamma   90.00
#
_symmetry.space_group_name_H-M   'P 1'
#
loop_
_entity.id
_entity.type
_entity.pdbx_description
1 polymer ?
#
loop_
_entity_poly.entity_id
_entity_poly.type
_entity_poly.pdbx_seq_one_letter_code
_entity_poly.pdbx_strand_id
1 'polypeptide(L)'
;MAPSSPTPSLRLFVVLLGGHHARANTEVHDVVFAVAPDLRAAYPQLRQQWFGAPDGLHIDAWMTVDGVEDRQVRLHPDPPPADAPRLYFANLGGYQPGVFGEDHRYLLVVAGDLAEAKRKALRQAGRDWAKPHRDALFDVDTCLPLGQIGGLHVHLVPGPHAGIDSQSDYIVLS
;
A
#
# COMPACT_ATOMS: atom_id res chain seq x y z
N MET A 1 -20.56 -25.24 -27.24
CA MET A 1 -20.00 -23.98 -26.74
C MET A 1 -19.47 -24.26 -25.34
N ALA A 2 -18.16 -24.22 -25.15
CA ALA A 2 -17.57 -24.32 -23.83
C ALA A 2 -17.90 -23.03 -23.04
N PRO A 3 -18.25 -23.11 -21.75
CA PRO A 3 -18.45 -21.92 -20.94
C PRO A 3 -17.13 -21.15 -20.90
N SER A 4 -17.15 -19.87 -21.27
CA SER A 4 -16.01 -18.97 -21.09
C SER A 4 -15.68 -18.92 -19.61
N SER A 5 -14.48 -19.34 -19.24
CA SER A 5 -13.99 -19.17 -17.88
C SER A 5 -14.11 -17.69 -17.49
N PRO A 6 -14.63 -17.36 -16.32
CA PRO A 6 -14.73 -15.96 -15.90
C PRO A 6 -13.33 -15.35 -15.91
N THR A 7 -13.20 -14.20 -16.55
CA THR A 7 -11.94 -13.42 -16.50
C THR A 7 -11.62 -13.17 -15.03
N PRO A 8 -10.42 -13.54 -14.55
CA PRO A 8 -10.07 -13.36 -13.15
C PRO A 8 -10.17 -11.88 -12.78
N SER A 9 -10.86 -11.59 -11.68
CA SER A 9 -11.03 -10.20 -11.21
C SER A 9 -9.68 -9.65 -10.77
N LEU A 10 -9.32 -8.48 -11.31
CA LEU A 10 -8.10 -7.77 -10.92
C LEU A 10 -8.25 -7.21 -9.50
N ARG A 11 -7.16 -7.23 -8.75
CA ARG A 11 -7.05 -6.75 -7.37
C ARG A 11 -5.94 -5.73 -7.25
N LEU A 12 -6.11 -4.79 -6.33
CA LEU A 12 -5.06 -3.86 -5.92
C LEU A 12 -4.21 -4.52 -4.83
N PHE A 13 -2.89 -4.52 -5.03
CA PHE A 13 -1.90 -4.96 -4.06
C PHE A 13 -1.05 -3.77 -3.60
N VAL A 14 -0.77 -3.73 -2.30
CA VAL A 14 0.26 -2.90 -1.66
C VAL A 14 1.28 -3.87 -1.11
N VAL A 15 2.53 -3.79 -1.57
CA VAL A 15 3.54 -4.81 -1.29
C VAL A 15 4.78 -4.18 -0.68
N LEU A 16 5.21 -4.70 0.47
CA LEU A 16 6.50 -4.38 1.08
C LEU A 16 7.55 -5.29 0.48
N LEU A 17 8.50 -4.70 -0.22
CA LEU A 17 9.66 -5.35 -0.80
C LEU A 17 10.88 -5.13 0.08
N GLY A 18 11.71 -6.16 0.19
CA GLY A 18 13.02 -6.11 0.82
C GLY A 18 14.12 -6.59 -0.13
N GLY A 19 15.35 -6.15 0.12
CA GLY A 19 16.50 -6.58 -0.67
C GLY A 19 17.74 -5.72 -0.45
N HIS A 20 18.69 -5.83 -1.36
CA HIS A 20 19.99 -5.19 -1.24
C HIS A 20 20.13 -4.00 -2.20
N HIS A 21 20.91 -3.02 -1.77
CA HIS A 21 21.37 -1.94 -2.61
C HIS A 21 22.88 -1.78 -2.46
N ALA A 22 23.61 -1.57 -3.56
CA ALA A 22 25.09 -1.55 -3.56
C ALA A 22 25.74 -0.50 -2.63
N ARG A 23 25.00 0.53 -2.25
CA ARG A 23 25.45 1.61 -1.36
C ARG A 23 24.87 1.54 0.05
N ALA A 24 24.09 0.50 0.37
CA ALA A 24 23.51 0.32 1.70
C ALA A 24 24.30 -0.73 2.49
N ASN A 25 24.49 -0.49 3.78
CA ASN A 25 25.15 -1.44 4.70
C ASN A 25 24.18 -2.49 5.26
N THR A 26 22.90 -2.20 5.20
CA THR A 26 21.82 -3.07 5.66
C THR A 26 20.84 -3.31 4.55
N GLU A 27 19.95 -4.25 4.73
CA GLU A 27 18.80 -4.46 3.86
C GLU A 27 17.97 -3.17 3.73
N VAL A 28 17.44 -2.92 2.53
CA VAL A 28 16.57 -1.79 2.25
C VAL A 28 15.18 -2.28 1.90
N HIS A 29 14.17 -1.47 2.20
CA HIS A 29 12.78 -1.80 1.94
C HIS A 29 12.09 -0.69 1.14
N ASP A 30 11.07 -1.06 0.39
CA ASP A 30 10.19 -0.11 -0.29
C ASP A 30 8.77 -0.65 -0.36
N VAL A 31 7.79 0.24 -0.40
CA VAL A 31 6.39 -0.12 -0.61
C VAL A 31 6.01 0.21 -2.03
N VAL A 32 5.56 -0.80 -2.77
CA VAL A 32 5.17 -0.68 -4.17
C VAL A 32 3.72 -1.12 -4.38
N PHE A 33 3.14 -0.74 -5.51
CA PHE A 33 1.74 -0.96 -5.80
C PHE A 33 1.59 -1.74 -7.11
N ALA A 34 0.68 -2.71 -7.13
CA ALA A 34 0.44 -3.52 -8.32
C ALA A 34 -1.05 -3.84 -8.50
N VAL A 35 -1.44 -4.09 -9.74
CA VAL A 35 -2.77 -4.59 -10.10
C VAL A 35 -2.61 -5.89 -10.86
N ALA A 36 -3.16 -6.96 -10.29
CA ALA A 36 -3.06 -8.31 -10.85
C ALA A 36 -4.22 -9.18 -10.37
N PRO A 37 -4.50 -10.33 -11.01
CA PRO A 37 -5.51 -11.28 -10.52
C PRO A 37 -5.09 -11.96 -9.21
N ASP A 38 -3.81 -12.17 -9.01
CA ASP A 38 -3.22 -12.75 -7.79
C ASP A 38 -1.80 -12.18 -7.56
N LEU A 39 -1.23 -12.45 -6.39
CA LEU A 39 0.09 -11.94 -6.02
C LEU A 39 1.21 -12.39 -6.98
N ARG A 40 1.16 -13.64 -7.44
CA ARG A 40 2.20 -14.18 -8.34
C ARG A 40 2.18 -13.50 -9.70
N ALA A 41 1.01 -13.18 -10.22
CA ALA A 41 0.85 -12.41 -11.46
C ALA A 41 1.33 -10.95 -11.31
N ALA A 42 1.45 -10.43 -10.08
CA ALA A 42 2.01 -9.10 -9.82
C ALA A 42 3.55 -9.05 -9.90
N TYR A 43 4.27 -10.18 -9.78
CA TYR A 43 5.74 -10.22 -9.69
C TYR A 43 6.47 -9.40 -10.76
N PRO A 44 6.10 -9.40 -12.05
CA PRO A 44 6.76 -8.56 -13.04
C PRO A 44 6.67 -7.05 -12.72
N GLN A 45 5.52 -6.59 -12.23
CA GLN A 45 5.32 -5.19 -11.83
C GLN A 45 6.15 -4.84 -10.59
N LEU A 46 6.26 -5.77 -9.62
CA LEU A 46 7.05 -5.60 -8.41
C LEU A 46 8.56 -5.48 -8.74
N ARG A 47 9.08 -6.38 -9.57
CA ARG A 47 10.47 -6.32 -10.02
C ARG A 47 10.80 -5.03 -10.78
N GLN A 48 9.89 -4.55 -11.60
CA GLN A 48 10.08 -3.31 -12.37
C GLN A 48 10.17 -2.07 -11.47
N GLN A 49 9.46 -2.06 -10.35
CA GLN A 49 9.44 -0.94 -9.41
C GLN A 49 10.61 -0.97 -8.42
N TRP A 50 11.27 -2.13 -8.26
CA TRP A 50 12.39 -2.24 -7.32
C TRP A 50 13.61 -1.43 -7.76
N PHE A 51 14.15 -0.62 -6.85
CA PHE A 51 15.30 0.26 -7.11
C PHE A 51 16.65 -0.35 -6.74
N GLY A 52 16.68 -1.44 -5.99
CA GLY A 52 17.90 -2.12 -5.54
C GLY A 52 18.41 -3.19 -6.49
N ALA A 53 19.32 -4.03 -6.00
CA ALA A 53 19.82 -5.17 -6.75
C ALA A 53 18.69 -6.20 -7.02
N PRO A 54 18.64 -6.80 -8.21
CA PRO A 54 17.63 -7.83 -8.49
C PRO A 54 17.85 -9.11 -7.67
N ASP A 55 19.11 -9.43 -7.37
CA ASP A 55 19.46 -10.61 -6.57
C ASP A 55 19.05 -10.41 -5.11
N GLY A 56 18.33 -11.38 -4.57
CA GLY A 56 17.84 -11.34 -3.20
C GLY A 56 16.60 -10.46 -3.00
N LEU A 57 16.01 -9.92 -4.08
CA LEU A 57 14.73 -9.23 -3.99
C LEU A 57 13.64 -10.19 -3.50
N HIS A 58 12.89 -9.77 -2.50
CA HIS A 58 11.82 -10.56 -1.89
C HIS A 58 10.64 -9.70 -1.45
N ILE A 59 9.51 -10.37 -1.23
CA ILE A 59 8.34 -9.80 -0.56
C ILE A 59 8.47 -10.13 0.93
N ASP A 60 8.20 -9.16 1.81
CA ASP A 60 8.06 -9.34 3.26
C ASP A 60 6.61 -9.38 3.71
N ALA A 61 5.79 -8.57 3.07
CA ALA A 61 4.37 -8.48 3.37
C ALA A 61 3.58 -7.89 2.19
N TRP A 62 2.28 -8.15 2.18
CA TRP A 62 1.38 -7.50 1.23
C TRP A 62 -0.02 -7.31 1.78
N MET A 63 -0.72 -6.36 1.22
CA MET A 63 -2.14 -6.14 1.41
C MET A 63 -2.86 -6.39 0.09
N THR A 64 -3.99 -7.08 0.15
CA THR A 64 -4.98 -7.13 -0.92
C THR A 64 -6.13 -6.20 -0.55
N VAL A 65 -6.40 -5.21 -1.37
CA VAL A 65 -7.32 -4.12 -1.04
C VAL A 65 -8.62 -4.26 -1.82
N ASP A 66 -9.67 -4.74 -1.18
CA ASP A 66 -11.02 -4.81 -1.74
C ASP A 66 -11.83 -3.54 -1.45
N GLY A 67 -11.51 -2.87 -0.34
CA GLY A 67 -12.09 -1.60 0.04
C GLY A 67 -11.46 -0.98 1.26
N VAL A 68 -11.74 0.31 1.48
CA VAL A 68 -11.23 1.11 2.59
C VAL A 68 -12.34 2.01 3.11
N GLU A 69 -12.51 2.07 4.43
CA GLU A 69 -13.59 2.80 5.12
C GLU A 69 -14.98 2.29 4.65
N ASP A 70 -15.77 3.11 3.96
CA ASP A 70 -17.09 2.76 3.41
C ASP A 70 -17.08 2.59 1.88
N ARG A 71 -15.90 2.45 1.28
CA ARG A 71 -15.69 2.45 -0.17
C ARG A 71 -15.06 1.16 -0.67
N GLN A 72 -15.68 0.58 -1.70
CA GLN A 72 -15.09 -0.49 -2.50
C GLN A 72 -14.02 0.08 -3.42
N VAL A 73 -12.91 -0.64 -3.60
CA VAL A 73 -11.93 -0.37 -4.65
C VAL A 73 -12.39 -1.03 -5.95
N ARG A 74 -12.47 -0.23 -7.01
CA ARG A 74 -12.74 -0.71 -8.38
C ARG A 74 -11.65 -0.22 -9.31
N LEU A 75 -11.24 -1.07 -10.22
CA LEU A 75 -10.17 -0.79 -11.19
C LEU A 75 -10.79 -0.59 -12.57
N HIS A 76 -10.51 0.54 -13.20
CA HIS A 76 -11.15 0.92 -14.46
C HIS A 76 -10.13 1.57 -15.41
N PRO A 77 -10.26 1.39 -16.74
CA PRO A 77 -9.37 2.05 -17.71
C PRO A 77 -9.53 3.59 -17.73
N ASP A 78 -10.73 4.09 -17.46
CA ASP A 78 -10.99 5.53 -17.45
C ASP A 78 -10.80 6.14 -16.05
N PRO A 79 -10.39 7.43 -15.94
CA PRO A 79 -10.23 8.09 -14.66
C PRO A 79 -11.57 8.32 -13.95
N PRO A 80 -11.57 8.36 -12.60
CA PRO A 80 -12.75 8.75 -11.84
C PRO A 80 -13.11 10.23 -12.05
N PRO A 81 -14.35 10.67 -11.73
CA PRO A 81 -14.72 12.08 -11.70
C PRO A 81 -13.72 12.91 -10.90
N ALA A 82 -13.50 14.17 -11.33
CA ALA A 82 -12.47 15.03 -10.73
C ALA A 82 -12.71 15.35 -9.25
N ASP A 83 -13.96 15.36 -8.83
CA ASP A 83 -14.43 15.60 -7.45
C ASP A 83 -14.61 14.31 -6.62
N ALA A 84 -14.34 13.15 -7.22
CA ALA A 84 -14.43 11.89 -6.50
C ALA A 84 -13.35 11.77 -5.40
N PRO A 85 -13.68 11.15 -4.26
CA PRO A 85 -12.68 10.85 -3.25
C PRO A 85 -11.60 9.91 -3.82
N ARG A 86 -10.39 10.03 -3.28
CA ARG A 86 -9.22 9.26 -3.72
C ARG A 86 -8.70 8.38 -2.60
N LEU A 87 -8.07 7.29 -3.00
CA LEU A 87 -7.31 6.44 -2.09
C LEU A 87 -5.91 7.02 -1.92
N TYR A 88 -5.47 7.14 -0.66
CA TYR A 88 -4.11 7.55 -0.32
C TYR A 88 -3.41 6.46 0.47
N PHE A 89 -2.14 6.25 0.14
CA PHE A 89 -1.20 5.52 0.97
C PHE A 89 -0.45 6.51 1.85
N ALA A 90 -0.38 6.24 3.14
CA ALA A 90 0.36 7.05 4.10
C ALA A 90 1.40 6.20 4.82
N ASN A 91 2.65 6.65 4.82
CA ASN A 91 3.73 6.17 5.68
C ASN A 91 3.86 7.13 6.86
N LEU A 92 3.71 6.61 8.07
CA LEU A 92 3.90 7.35 9.30
C LEU A 92 5.16 6.85 9.99
N GLY A 93 6.01 7.79 10.41
CA GLY A 93 7.19 7.53 11.20
C GLY A 93 6.97 7.90 12.67
N GLY A 94 7.60 7.17 13.57
CA GLY A 94 7.54 7.45 14.99
C GLY A 94 8.76 6.91 15.72
N TYR A 95 9.16 7.61 16.80
CA TYR A 95 10.31 7.25 17.61
C TYR A 95 9.87 6.70 18.97
N GLN A 96 10.55 5.65 19.43
CA GLN A 96 10.42 5.12 20.77
C GLN A 96 11.68 5.43 21.59
N PRO A 97 11.56 5.95 22.84
CA PRO A 97 12.72 6.22 23.68
C PRO A 97 13.59 4.98 23.89
N GLY A 98 14.91 5.10 23.64
CA GLY A 98 15.87 4.01 23.82
C GLY A 98 15.90 2.95 22.72
N VAL A 99 15.09 3.07 21.68
CA VAL A 99 15.13 2.21 20.49
C VAL A 99 15.95 2.90 19.40
N PHE A 100 16.90 2.16 18.81
CA PHE A 100 17.69 2.68 17.70
C PHE A 100 16.89 2.51 16.40
N GLY A 101 16.41 3.63 15.87
CA GLY A 101 15.67 3.69 14.61
C GLY A 101 14.28 4.30 14.77
N GLU A 102 13.61 4.41 13.66
CA GLU A 102 12.25 4.89 13.54
C GLU A 102 11.31 3.72 13.20
N ASP A 103 10.18 3.64 13.89
CA ASP A 103 9.12 2.70 13.53
C ASP A 103 8.24 3.30 12.45
N HIS A 104 7.92 2.50 11.44
CA HIS A 104 7.03 2.91 10.36
C HIS A 104 5.70 2.18 10.41
N ARG A 105 4.62 2.89 10.06
CA ARG A 105 3.30 2.31 9.83
C ARG A 105 2.71 2.75 8.51
N TYR A 106 2.10 1.82 7.84
CA TYR A 106 1.49 2.02 6.53
C TYR A 106 -0.02 1.96 6.65
N LEU A 107 -0.69 3.00 6.16
CA LEU A 107 -2.15 3.13 6.21
C LEU A 107 -2.70 3.45 4.82
N LEU A 108 -3.92 2.99 4.58
CA LEU A 108 -4.73 3.43 3.45
C LEU A 108 -5.89 4.26 3.98
N VAL A 109 -6.09 5.44 3.40
CA VAL A 109 -7.16 6.36 3.79
C VAL A 109 -7.88 6.89 2.57
N VAL A 110 -9.17 7.14 2.73
CA VAL A 110 -10.02 7.79 1.70
C VAL A 110 -10.12 9.28 2.03
N ALA A 111 -9.80 10.15 1.07
CA ALA A 111 -9.87 11.60 1.26
C ALA A 111 -10.15 12.35 -0.05
N GLY A 112 -10.67 13.56 0.05
CA GLY A 112 -10.88 14.46 -1.07
C GLY A 112 -9.59 15.11 -1.55
N ASP A 113 -8.64 15.33 -0.62
CA ASP A 113 -7.34 15.95 -0.91
C ASP A 113 -6.23 15.43 0.00
N LEU A 114 -4.98 15.81 -0.33
CA LEU A 114 -3.80 15.40 0.40
C LEU A 114 -3.77 15.88 1.86
N ALA A 115 -4.27 17.09 2.13
CA ALA A 115 -4.28 17.65 3.48
C ALA A 115 -5.26 16.89 4.38
N GLU A 116 -6.41 16.53 3.85
CA GLU A 116 -7.37 15.65 4.55
C GLU A 116 -6.79 14.27 4.78
N ALA A 117 -6.13 13.68 3.78
CA ALA A 117 -5.49 12.36 3.90
C ALA A 117 -4.47 12.33 5.05
N LYS A 118 -3.59 13.31 5.11
CA LYS A 118 -2.61 13.45 6.20
C LYS A 118 -3.27 13.58 7.58
N ARG A 119 -4.29 14.42 7.71
CA ARG A 119 -5.03 14.57 8.97
C ARG A 119 -5.72 13.28 9.41
N LYS A 120 -6.31 12.54 8.46
CA LYS A 120 -6.94 11.24 8.73
C LYS A 120 -5.91 10.21 9.19
N ALA A 121 -4.80 10.09 8.49
CA ALA A 121 -3.72 9.16 8.82
C ALA A 121 -3.18 9.39 10.24
N LEU A 122 -2.89 10.64 10.62
CA LEU A 122 -2.44 10.99 11.96
C LEU A 122 -3.47 10.65 13.05
N ARG A 123 -4.76 10.89 12.81
CA ARG A 123 -5.81 10.52 13.76
C ARG A 123 -5.93 9.01 13.95
N GLN A 124 -5.78 8.24 12.88
CA GLN A 124 -5.84 6.78 12.94
C GLN A 124 -4.63 6.21 13.68
N ALA A 125 -3.42 6.71 13.40
CA ALA A 125 -2.20 6.31 14.09
C ALA A 125 -2.31 6.52 15.62
N GLY A 126 -2.85 7.63 16.07
CA GLY A 126 -3.03 7.92 17.50
C GLY A 126 -3.99 6.99 18.24
N ARG A 127 -4.85 6.25 17.52
CA ARG A 127 -5.76 5.25 18.12
C ARG A 127 -5.10 3.87 18.25
N ASP A 128 -4.27 3.50 17.28
CA ASP A 128 -3.74 2.15 17.12
C ASP A 128 -2.38 1.96 17.79
N TRP A 129 -1.69 3.04 18.10
CA TRP A 129 -0.42 2.98 18.82
C TRP A 129 -0.71 2.93 20.35
N ALA A 130 -0.48 1.78 20.96
CA ALA A 130 -0.68 1.56 22.37
C ALA A 130 0.14 2.56 23.21
N LYS A 131 -0.55 3.54 23.82
CA LYS A 131 -0.08 4.67 24.61
C LYS A 131 0.87 5.62 23.86
N PRO A 132 0.39 6.76 23.41
CA PRO A 132 1.27 7.86 23.09
C PRO A 132 1.96 8.28 24.38
N HIS A 133 3.22 7.93 24.54
CA HIS A 133 4.07 8.72 25.42
C HIS A 133 4.04 10.14 24.86
N ARG A 134 3.91 11.15 25.74
CA ARG A 134 3.78 12.56 25.36
C ARG A 134 4.88 13.11 24.46
N ASP A 135 5.91 12.28 24.17
CA ASP A 135 7.09 12.60 23.41
C ASP A 135 7.25 11.80 22.09
N ALA A 136 6.27 10.98 21.72
CA ALA A 136 6.28 10.31 20.41
C ALA A 136 5.84 11.31 19.34
N LEU A 137 6.81 11.91 18.67
CA LEU A 137 6.60 12.72 17.47
C LEU A 137 6.19 11.77 16.33
N PHE A 138 4.91 11.76 16.01
CA PHE A 138 4.42 11.13 14.79
C PHE A 138 4.31 12.18 13.72
N ASP A 139 4.92 11.91 12.57
CA ASP A 139 4.69 12.70 11.37
C ASP A 139 4.31 11.78 10.21
N VAL A 140 3.69 12.37 9.20
CA VAL A 140 3.43 11.69 7.93
C VAL A 140 4.63 11.92 7.04
N ASP A 141 5.53 10.95 6.99
CA ASP A 141 6.73 11.00 6.15
C ASP A 141 6.38 11.04 4.67
N THR A 142 5.41 10.22 4.29
CA THR A 142 4.95 10.13 2.90
C THR A 142 3.45 9.96 2.85
N CYS A 143 2.79 10.68 1.95
CA CYS A 143 1.38 10.48 1.63
C CYS A 143 1.18 10.60 0.12
N LEU A 144 0.79 9.51 -0.52
CA LEU A 144 0.70 9.38 -1.97
C LEU A 144 -0.73 9.07 -2.41
N PRO A 145 -1.29 9.77 -3.42
CA PRO A 145 -2.54 9.36 -4.03
C PRO A 145 -2.32 8.11 -4.90
N LEU A 146 -3.11 7.07 -4.68
CA LEU A 146 -3.14 5.87 -5.51
C LEU A 146 -4.14 6.05 -6.65
N GLY A 147 -3.80 6.87 -7.63
CA GLY A 147 -4.70 7.24 -8.72
C GLY A 147 -4.70 6.27 -9.90
N GLN A 148 -3.51 5.87 -10.36
CA GLN A 148 -3.34 4.94 -11.48
C GLN A 148 -2.23 3.94 -11.17
N ILE A 149 -2.53 2.64 -11.28
CA ILE A 149 -1.62 1.55 -10.98
C ILE A 149 -1.79 0.47 -12.04
N GLY A 150 -0.69 -0.02 -12.61
CA GLY A 150 -0.73 -1.07 -13.64
C GLY A 150 -1.54 -0.69 -14.89
N GLY A 151 -1.63 0.62 -15.20
CA GLY A 151 -2.40 1.13 -16.34
C GLY A 151 -3.90 1.31 -16.05
N LEU A 152 -4.38 0.98 -14.85
CA LEU A 152 -5.78 1.15 -14.45
C LEU A 152 -5.93 2.23 -13.37
N HIS A 153 -7.05 2.92 -13.41
CA HIS A 153 -7.43 3.93 -12.42
C HIS A 153 -8.16 3.30 -11.24
N VAL A 154 -7.83 3.77 -10.04
CA VAL A 154 -8.49 3.38 -8.79
C VAL A 154 -9.74 4.23 -8.59
N HIS A 155 -10.90 3.59 -8.58
CA HIS A 155 -12.19 4.19 -8.26
C HIS A 155 -12.63 3.75 -6.87
N LEU A 156 -13.20 4.66 -6.12
CA LEU A 156 -13.80 4.42 -4.82
C LEU A 156 -15.32 4.54 -4.90
N VAL A 157 -16.01 3.42 -4.80
CA VAL A 157 -17.46 3.34 -4.97
C VAL A 157 -18.11 2.95 -3.64
N PRO A 158 -19.21 3.64 -3.21
CA PRO A 158 -19.94 3.19 -2.02
C PRO A 158 -20.45 1.76 -2.18
N GLY A 159 -20.31 0.96 -1.14
CA GLY A 159 -20.86 -0.41 -1.15
C GLY A 159 -20.10 -1.37 -0.24
N PRO A 160 -20.63 -2.58 -0.05
CA PRO A 160 -20.02 -3.60 0.79
C PRO A 160 -18.71 -4.12 0.17
N HIS A 161 -17.73 -4.43 1.01
CA HIS A 161 -16.43 -4.96 0.62
C HIS A 161 -15.80 -5.79 1.73
N ALA A 162 -14.81 -6.61 1.39
CA ALA A 162 -14.09 -7.45 2.36
C ALA A 162 -12.98 -6.69 3.14
N GLY A 163 -12.74 -5.41 2.83
CA GLY A 163 -11.72 -4.61 3.49
C GLY A 163 -10.32 -4.83 2.93
N ILE A 164 -9.34 -4.81 3.83
CA ILE A 164 -7.93 -5.05 3.54
C ILE A 164 -7.55 -6.39 4.16
N ASP A 165 -7.06 -7.31 3.33
CA ASP A 165 -6.44 -8.55 3.79
C ASP A 165 -4.92 -8.38 3.79
N SER A 166 -4.28 -8.49 4.97
CA SER A 166 -2.84 -8.30 5.16
C SER A 166 -2.16 -9.63 5.46
N GLN A 167 -1.08 -9.90 4.76
CA GLN A 167 -0.30 -11.13 4.85
C GLN A 167 1.18 -10.77 5.03
N SER A 168 1.91 -11.60 5.77
CA SER A 168 3.37 -11.50 5.93
C SER A 168 3.99 -12.86 5.65
N ASP A 169 4.88 -12.90 4.67
CA ASP A 169 5.64 -14.11 4.32
C ASP A 169 6.86 -13.70 3.49
N TYR A 170 7.98 -14.40 3.70
CA TYR A 170 9.22 -14.16 2.97
C TYR A 170 9.19 -14.92 1.63
N ILE A 171 8.97 -14.19 0.55
CA ILE A 171 8.87 -14.76 -0.81
C ILE A 171 9.94 -14.17 -1.71
N VAL A 172 10.93 -14.98 -2.07
CA VAL A 172 11.99 -14.55 -3.01
C VAL A 172 11.42 -14.40 -4.41
N LEU A 173 11.67 -13.24 -5.01
CA LEU A 173 11.30 -12.95 -6.38
C LEU A 173 12.48 -13.30 -7.32
N SER A 174 12.69 -14.58 -7.53
CA SER A 174 13.68 -15.09 -8.47
C SER A 174 13.19 -15.08 -9.92
#